data_90d8afd748a9f8883b20412cafc5cb4d
#
_entry.id   90d8afd748a9f8883b20412cafc5cb4d
#
_cell.length_a   1.000
_cell.length_b   1.000
_cell.length_c   1.000
_cell.angle_alpha   90.00
_cell.angle_beta   90.00
_cell.angle_gamma   90.00
#
_symmetry.space_group_name_H-M   'P 1'
#
loop_
_entity.id
_entity.type
_entity.pdbx_description
1 polymer ?
#
loop_
_entity_poly.entity_id
_entity_poly.type
_entity_poly.pdbx_seq_one_letter_code
_entity_poly.pdbx_strand_id
1 'polypeptide(L)'
;CAAPAENKADDKAAQDDFQSQILFCGSTSLYPIISSLASSFTEKYVTWDKVNAQFPNSHISVYVAPGGSGVGVKAAVDGTADFGMLARDIKDSEIESLGENYKAFVVAKDALTVSVNAQNPLCEKTDSLDTDTIRKIFAGEIATWDQVDASLPAETINVYIRDLSGGAYEVFQKSVMGESEVTASATQSASMTELATNIAGDPWGIGYAGFGAYNKANAEKKVLFAMKVDGVEATEENIISGVYTIQRPVMFVTGKVVSPSAQAFIDYIFSQTGYDVVVKNGYIPAFTPAA
;
A
#
# COMPACT_ATOMS: atom_id res chain seq x y z
N CYS A 1 15.77 22.76 -56.62
CA CYS A 1 15.85 22.64 -55.15
C CYS A 1 14.49 22.21 -54.66
N ALA A 2 14.33 20.92 -54.35
CA ALA A 2 13.13 20.40 -53.75
C ALA A 2 13.35 20.38 -52.20
N ALA A 3 12.40 20.93 -51.44
CA ALA A 3 12.38 20.87 -50.01
C ALA A 3 12.09 19.42 -49.54
N PRO A 4 12.66 18.96 -48.44
CA PRO A 4 12.37 17.64 -47.96
C PRO A 4 10.90 17.56 -47.48
N ALA A 5 10.21 16.49 -47.86
CA ALA A 5 8.87 16.19 -47.43
C ALA A 5 8.90 15.92 -45.92
N GLU A 6 8.18 16.72 -45.15
CA GLU A 6 7.91 16.47 -43.75
C GLU A 6 7.11 15.17 -43.62
N ASN A 7 7.55 14.34 -42.68
CA ASN A 7 7.03 13.00 -42.42
C ASN A 7 5.66 13.12 -41.69
N LYS A 8 4.57 13.29 -42.44
CA LYS A 8 3.20 13.35 -41.93
C LYS A 8 2.66 12.01 -41.43
N ALA A 9 3.44 10.91 -41.53
CA ALA A 9 3.03 9.59 -41.09
C ALA A 9 3.17 9.40 -39.58
N ASP A 10 4.20 9.99 -38.95
CA ASP A 10 4.45 9.87 -37.51
C ASP A 10 3.45 10.68 -36.67
N ASP A 11 3.02 11.85 -37.19
CA ASP A 11 2.01 12.69 -36.53
C ASP A 11 0.61 12.03 -36.50
N LYS A 12 0.29 11.20 -37.48
CA LYS A 12 -1.01 10.54 -37.57
C LYS A 12 -1.10 9.32 -36.66
N ALA A 13 0.00 8.57 -36.52
CA ALA A 13 0.06 7.43 -35.60
C ALA A 13 -0.04 7.87 -34.13
N ALA A 14 0.60 9.00 -33.78
CA ALA A 14 0.52 9.55 -32.41
C ALA A 14 -0.88 10.10 -32.06
N GLN A 15 -1.69 10.49 -33.05
CA GLN A 15 -3.07 10.92 -32.85
C GLN A 15 -4.06 9.76 -32.75
N ASP A 16 -3.81 8.65 -33.45
CA ASP A 16 -4.70 7.49 -33.45
C ASP A 16 -4.64 6.69 -32.13
N ASP A 17 -3.54 6.79 -31.35
CA ASP A 17 -3.35 6.11 -30.07
C ASP A 17 -3.63 7.01 -28.84
N PHE A 18 -4.05 8.24 -29.04
CA PHE A 18 -4.35 9.17 -27.96
C PHE A 18 -5.64 8.80 -27.24
N GLN A 19 -5.56 8.71 -25.91
CA GLN A 19 -6.67 8.45 -25.03
C GLN A 19 -7.00 9.68 -24.18
N SER A 20 -8.19 10.24 -24.35
CA SER A 20 -8.62 11.45 -23.63
C SER A 20 -9.10 11.18 -22.20
N GLN A 21 -9.61 9.99 -21.96
CA GLN A 21 -10.12 9.55 -20.65
C GLN A 21 -9.34 8.33 -20.16
N ILE A 22 -8.95 8.35 -18.89
CA ILE A 22 -8.23 7.26 -18.25
C ILE A 22 -9.04 6.79 -17.04
N LEU A 23 -9.31 5.50 -16.97
CA LEU A 23 -10.09 4.87 -15.92
C LEU A 23 -9.24 3.96 -15.05
N PHE A 24 -9.23 4.23 -13.74
CA PHE A 24 -8.73 3.36 -12.69
C PHE A 24 -9.89 2.80 -11.87
N CYS A 25 -9.88 1.52 -11.57
CA CYS A 25 -10.87 0.89 -10.70
C CYS A 25 -10.20 -0.13 -9.78
N GLY A 26 -10.66 -0.24 -8.54
CA GLY A 26 -10.25 -1.36 -7.67
C GLY A 26 -9.93 -0.99 -6.24
N SER A 27 -8.72 -1.35 -5.78
CA SER A 27 -8.30 -1.26 -4.38
C SER A 27 -8.68 0.04 -3.68
N THR A 28 -9.40 -0.08 -2.57
CA THR A 28 -9.73 1.04 -1.69
C THR A 28 -8.51 1.64 -0.99
N SER A 29 -7.42 0.86 -0.87
CA SER A 29 -6.15 1.32 -0.29
C SER A 29 -5.37 2.22 -1.25
N LEU A 30 -5.39 1.92 -2.56
CA LEU A 30 -4.73 2.73 -3.58
C LEU A 30 -5.61 3.91 -4.04
N TYR A 31 -6.92 3.81 -3.89
CA TYR A 31 -7.87 4.82 -4.33
C TYR A 31 -7.53 6.25 -3.86
N PRO A 32 -7.25 6.54 -2.57
CA PRO A 32 -6.97 7.90 -2.13
C PRO A 32 -5.68 8.46 -2.75
N ILE A 33 -4.70 7.63 -3.03
CA ILE A 33 -3.43 8.03 -3.66
C ILE A 33 -3.67 8.44 -5.11
N ILE A 34 -4.26 7.54 -5.92
CA ILE A 34 -4.50 7.79 -7.35
C ILE A 34 -5.52 8.91 -7.54
N SER A 35 -6.58 8.98 -6.72
CA SER A 35 -7.58 10.05 -6.77
C SER A 35 -6.98 11.42 -6.48
N SER A 36 -6.12 11.53 -5.45
CA SER A 36 -5.39 12.77 -5.14
C SER A 36 -4.47 13.20 -6.28
N LEU A 37 -3.75 12.25 -6.87
CA LEU A 37 -2.86 12.53 -8.00
C LEU A 37 -3.62 12.88 -9.27
N ALA A 38 -4.76 12.25 -9.53
CA ALA A 38 -5.64 12.61 -10.65
C ALA A 38 -6.14 14.05 -10.54
N SER A 39 -6.58 14.44 -9.33
CA SER A 39 -7.01 15.83 -9.07
C SER A 39 -5.89 16.83 -9.27
N SER A 40 -4.72 16.60 -8.67
CA SER A 40 -3.58 17.53 -8.78
C SER A 40 -3.01 17.60 -10.20
N PHE A 41 -3.01 16.50 -10.95
CA PHE A 41 -2.62 16.46 -12.36
C PHE A 41 -3.58 17.30 -13.22
N THR A 42 -4.89 17.12 -13.01
CA THR A 42 -5.92 17.87 -13.73
C THR A 42 -5.87 19.36 -13.40
N GLU A 43 -5.67 19.73 -12.14
CA GLU A 43 -5.52 21.12 -11.72
C GLU A 43 -4.25 21.77 -12.31
N LYS A 44 -3.15 21.03 -12.37
CA LYS A 44 -1.87 21.52 -12.87
C LYS A 44 -1.91 21.81 -14.38
N TYR A 45 -2.49 20.91 -15.16
CA TYR A 45 -2.40 20.95 -16.62
C TYR A 45 -3.69 21.39 -17.32
N VAL A 46 -4.86 21.11 -16.74
CA VAL A 46 -6.21 21.43 -17.25
C VAL A 46 -6.53 20.71 -18.58
N THR A 47 -5.67 20.84 -19.58
CA THR A 47 -5.83 20.25 -20.92
C THR A 47 -4.60 19.44 -21.32
N TRP A 48 -4.80 18.45 -22.17
CA TRP A 48 -3.76 17.51 -22.58
C TRP A 48 -2.61 18.18 -23.35
N ASP A 49 -2.88 19.21 -24.14
CA ASP A 49 -1.85 19.98 -24.85
C ASP A 49 -0.87 20.71 -23.91
N LYS A 50 -1.25 20.91 -22.64
CA LYS A 50 -0.36 21.45 -21.60
C LYS A 50 0.54 20.38 -20.98
N VAL A 51 0.15 19.13 -21.07
CA VAL A 51 1.00 17.99 -20.68
C VAL A 51 2.06 17.74 -21.74
N ASN A 52 1.65 17.69 -22.99
CA ASN A 52 2.51 17.54 -24.15
C ASN A 52 1.90 18.30 -25.34
N ALA A 53 2.69 19.16 -25.99
CA ALA A 53 2.24 19.99 -27.13
C ALA A 53 1.74 19.18 -28.33
N GLN A 54 2.07 17.89 -28.41
CA GLN A 54 1.57 16.98 -29.45
C GLN A 54 0.19 16.41 -29.16
N PHE A 55 -0.30 16.56 -27.93
CA PHE A 55 -1.63 16.09 -27.56
C PHE A 55 -2.71 17.10 -27.95
N PRO A 56 -3.96 16.64 -28.18
CA PRO A 56 -5.07 17.54 -28.50
C PRO A 56 -5.36 18.53 -27.37
N ASN A 57 -5.86 19.71 -27.73
CA ASN A 57 -6.41 20.65 -26.77
C ASN A 57 -7.80 20.15 -26.31
N SER A 58 -7.80 19.20 -25.38
CA SER A 58 -8.99 18.64 -24.75
C SER A 58 -8.79 18.55 -23.25
N HIS A 59 -9.88 18.63 -22.48
CA HIS A 59 -9.81 18.54 -21.03
C HIS A 59 -9.29 17.18 -20.56
N ILE A 60 -8.43 17.21 -19.54
CA ILE A 60 -7.95 16.00 -18.87
C ILE A 60 -9.11 15.36 -18.10
N SER A 61 -9.27 14.05 -18.27
CA SER A 61 -10.27 13.25 -17.59
C SER A 61 -9.63 11.96 -17.06
N VAL A 62 -9.39 11.92 -15.75
CA VAL A 62 -8.89 10.74 -15.07
C VAL A 62 -9.90 10.35 -14.00
N TYR A 63 -10.58 9.23 -14.19
CA TYR A 63 -11.56 8.69 -13.26
C TYR A 63 -10.95 7.60 -12.41
N VAL A 64 -11.24 7.65 -11.11
CA VAL A 64 -10.78 6.67 -10.14
C VAL A 64 -11.98 6.17 -9.34
N ALA A 65 -12.24 4.88 -9.37
CA ALA A 65 -13.36 4.26 -8.68
C ALA A 65 -12.89 3.20 -7.68
N PRO A 66 -13.36 3.24 -6.43
CA PRO A 66 -13.11 2.17 -5.47
C PRO A 66 -13.97 0.94 -5.77
N GLY A 67 -13.49 -0.27 -5.41
CA GLY A 67 -14.27 -1.49 -5.63
C GLY A 67 -13.61 -2.76 -5.06
N GLY A 68 -12.39 -2.61 -4.50
CA GLY A 68 -11.58 -3.73 -4.04
C GLY A 68 -10.69 -4.33 -5.14
N SER A 69 -9.64 -5.06 -4.74
CA SER A 69 -8.60 -5.58 -5.65
C SER A 69 -9.15 -6.52 -6.71
N GLY A 70 -10.03 -7.45 -6.33
CA GLY A 70 -10.62 -8.40 -7.28
C GLY A 70 -11.50 -7.72 -8.35
N VAL A 71 -12.27 -6.70 -7.95
CA VAL A 71 -13.08 -5.90 -8.89
C VAL A 71 -12.18 -5.12 -9.83
N GLY A 72 -11.07 -4.57 -9.33
CA GLY A 72 -10.10 -3.85 -10.15
C GLY A 72 -9.48 -4.72 -11.23
N VAL A 73 -8.99 -5.90 -10.87
CA VAL A 73 -8.42 -6.84 -11.86
C VAL A 73 -9.48 -7.25 -12.88
N LYS A 74 -10.69 -7.59 -12.43
CA LYS A 74 -11.78 -7.96 -13.34
C LYS A 74 -12.09 -6.83 -14.33
N ALA A 75 -12.16 -5.58 -13.85
CA ALA A 75 -12.41 -4.43 -14.71
C ALA A 75 -11.31 -4.22 -15.76
N ALA A 76 -10.05 -4.47 -15.42
CA ALA A 76 -8.93 -4.41 -16.36
C ALA A 76 -8.99 -5.56 -17.39
N VAL A 77 -9.33 -6.77 -16.95
CA VAL A 77 -9.51 -7.94 -17.84
C VAL A 77 -10.67 -7.72 -18.81
N ASP A 78 -11.81 -7.26 -18.32
CA ASP A 78 -13.02 -7.01 -19.14
C ASP A 78 -12.87 -5.74 -20.02
N GLY A 79 -11.83 -4.94 -19.81
CA GLY A 79 -11.59 -3.69 -20.52
C GLY A 79 -12.52 -2.54 -20.12
N THR A 80 -13.30 -2.69 -19.04
CA THR A 80 -14.17 -1.64 -18.49
C THR A 80 -13.41 -0.57 -17.70
N ALA A 81 -12.19 -0.88 -17.28
CA ALA A 81 -11.20 0.07 -16.81
C ALA A 81 -9.90 -0.09 -17.61
N ASP A 82 -9.09 0.96 -17.67
CA ASP A 82 -7.76 0.91 -18.28
C ASP A 82 -6.76 0.28 -17.32
N PHE A 83 -6.90 0.58 -16.04
CA PHE A 83 -6.04 0.08 -14.97
C PHE A 83 -6.86 -0.48 -13.82
N GLY A 84 -6.50 -1.69 -13.38
CA GLY A 84 -7.02 -2.33 -12.18
C GLY A 84 -6.10 -2.09 -10.99
N MET A 85 -6.63 -1.51 -9.90
CA MET A 85 -5.86 -1.24 -8.68
C MET A 85 -5.95 -2.45 -7.72
N LEU A 86 -4.79 -2.85 -7.18
CA LEU A 86 -4.65 -3.97 -6.24
C LEU A 86 -3.88 -3.55 -4.99
N ALA A 87 -4.24 -4.15 -3.86
CA ALA A 87 -3.46 -4.11 -2.62
C ALA A 87 -3.07 -5.52 -2.18
N ARG A 88 -2.64 -6.33 -3.10
CA ARG A 88 -2.13 -7.70 -2.95
C ARG A 88 -1.32 -8.07 -4.18
N ASP A 89 -0.59 -9.19 -4.08
CA ASP A 89 0.03 -9.78 -5.27
C ASP A 89 -1.06 -10.19 -6.28
N ILE A 90 -0.75 -10.01 -7.55
CA ILE A 90 -1.59 -10.50 -8.64
C ILE A 90 -1.41 -12.01 -8.77
N LYS A 91 -2.49 -12.72 -9.08
CA LYS A 91 -2.47 -14.17 -9.28
C LYS A 91 -2.04 -14.52 -10.71
N ASP A 92 -1.37 -15.66 -10.88
CA ASP A 92 -0.94 -16.12 -12.21
C ASP A 92 -2.11 -16.23 -13.20
N SER A 93 -3.27 -16.72 -12.74
CA SER A 93 -4.49 -16.78 -13.56
C SER A 93 -5.03 -15.41 -13.98
N GLU A 94 -4.82 -14.39 -13.17
CA GLU A 94 -5.17 -13.01 -13.50
C GLU A 94 -4.21 -12.41 -14.54
N ILE A 95 -2.91 -12.72 -14.42
CA ILE A 95 -1.89 -12.34 -15.42
C ILE A 95 -2.23 -12.98 -16.78
N GLU A 96 -2.55 -14.28 -16.80
CA GLU A 96 -2.96 -14.97 -18.02
C GLU A 96 -4.20 -14.32 -18.65
N SER A 97 -5.18 -13.92 -17.83
CA SER A 97 -6.41 -13.24 -18.29
C SER A 97 -6.16 -11.85 -18.86
N LEU A 98 -5.15 -11.13 -18.36
CA LEU A 98 -4.75 -9.81 -18.86
C LEU A 98 -4.00 -9.90 -20.20
N GLY A 99 -3.40 -11.07 -20.50
CA GLY A 99 -2.81 -11.37 -21.79
C GLY A 99 -1.43 -10.78 -22.04
N GLU A 100 -1.03 -10.72 -23.32
CA GLU A 100 0.33 -10.38 -23.74
C GLU A 100 0.77 -8.95 -23.40
N ASN A 101 -0.19 -8.03 -23.27
CA ASN A 101 0.08 -6.63 -22.94
C ASN A 101 0.10 -6.37 -21.42
N TYR A 102 0.05 -7.42 -20.61
CA TYR A 102 0.12 -7.28 -19.17
C TYR A 102 1.31 -6.42 -18.71
N LYS A 103 0.99 -5.42 -17.90
CA LYS A 103 1.98 -4.62 -17.18
C LYS A 103 1.50 -4.36 -15.75
N ALA A 104 2.45 -4.37 -14.83
CA ALA A 104 2.24 -4.05 -13.43
C ALA A 104 3.09 -2.84 -13.04
N PHE A 105 2.50 -1.95 -12.24
CA PHE A 105 3.13 -0.74 -11.72
C PHE A 105 3.02 -0.75 -10.19
N VAL A 106 4.10 -1.11 -9.53
CA VAL A 106 4.15 -1.15 -8.07
C VAL A 106 4.42 0.26 -7.55
N VAL A 107 3.45 0.83 -6.85
CA VAL A 107 3.50 2.21 -6.34
C VAL A 107 4.09 2.25 -4.95
N ALA A 108 3.67 1.32 -4.09
CA ALA A 108 4.02 1.35 -2.67
C ALA A 108 3.99 -0.05 -2.05
N LYS A 109 4.53 -0.13 -0.83
CA LYS A 109 4.31 -1.23 0.11
C LYS A 109 3.51 -0.73 1.30
N ASP A 110 2.50 -1.50 1.70
CA ASP A 110 1.77 -1.35 2.95
C ASP A 110 2.32 -2.38 3.93
N ALA A 111 2.78 -1.93 5.10
CA ALA A 111 3.41 -2.79 6.10
C ALA A 111 2.89 -2.49 7.50
N LEU A 112 2.84 -3.53 8.33
CA LEU A 112 2.43 -3.46 9.71
C LEU A 112 3.59 -3.89 10.61
N THR A 113 3.87 -3.09 11.64
CA THR A 113 4.81 -3.47 12.70
C THR A 113 4.07 -4.20 13.81
N VAL A 114 4.67 -5.24 14.37
CA VAL A 114 4.20 -5.81 15.64
C VAL A 114 4.82 -4.98 16.76
N SER A 115 4.02 -4.07 17.31
CA SER A 115 4.51 -3.09 18.28
C SER A 115 4.01 -3.35 19.67
N VAL A 116 4.90 -3.21 20.62
CA VAL A 116 4.62 -3.16 22.06
C VAL A 116 4.93 -1.77 22.60
N ASN A 117 4.44 -1.48 23.80
CA ASN A 117 4.86 -0.27 24.52
C ASN A 117 6.38 -0.30 24.77
N ALA A 118 7.07 0.81 24.53
CA ALA A 118 8.53 0.88 24.71
C ALA A 118 8.99 0.65 26.17
N GLN A 119 8.08 0.74 27.15
CA GLN A 119 8.33 0.43 28.57
C GLN A 119 7.99 -1.02 28.94
N ASN A 120 7.49 -1.82 28.00
CA ASN A 120 7.23 -3.24 28.26
C ASN A 120 8.54 -3.96 28.57
N PRO A 121 8.65 -4.69 29.71
CA PRO A 121 9.89 -5.37 30.07
C PRO A 121 10.31 -6.48 29.09
N LEU A 122 9.44 -6.92 28.19
CA LEU A 122 9.81 -7.79 27.07
C LEU A 122 10.96 -7.19 26.25
N CYS A 123 10.97 -5.87 26.05
CA CYS A 123 11.99 -5.17 25.27
C CYS A 123 13.43 -5.34 25.80
N GLU A 124 13.57 -5.69 27.09
CA GLU A 124 14.87 -5.99 27.72
C GLU A 124 15.28 -7.47 27.58
N LYS A 125 14.32 -8.34 27.22
CA LYS A 125 14.55 -9.79 27.10
C LYS A 125 14.80 -10.23 25.67
N THR A 126 14.04 -9.71 24.73
CA THR A 126 14.16 -10.03 23.31
C THR A 126 13.73 -8.83 22.46
N ASP A 127 14.26 -8.76 21.25
CA ASP A 127 13.84 -7.81 20.21
C ASP A 127 13.04 -8.51 19.09
N SER A 128 12.80 -9.84 19.21
CA SER A 128 12.15 -10.63 18.17
C SER A 128 11.08 -11.56 18.73
N LEU A 129 9.98 -11.69 17.99
CA LEU A 129 8.96 -12.72 18.19
C LEU A 129 8.81 -13.53 16.90
N ASP A 130 8.62 -14.83 17.01
CA ASP A 130 8.28 -15.64 15.84
C ASP A 130 6.80 -15.47 15.46
N THR A 131 6.48 -15.75 14.21
CA THR A 131 5.13 -15.60 13.66
C THR A 131 4.10 -16.42 14.43
N ASP A 132 4.44 -17.65 14.89
CA ASP A 132 3.52 -18.49 15.64
C ASP A 132 3.21 -17.92 17.04
N THR A 133 4.21 -17.39 17.73
CA THR A 133 4.02 -16.70 19.01
C THR A 133 3.13 -15.47 18.85
N ILE A 134 3.36 -14.66 17.82
CA ILE A 134 2.52 -13.50 17.51
C ILE A 134 1.07 -13.96 17.26
N ARG A 135 0.87 -14.97 16.43
CA ARG A 135 -0.45 -15.56 16.17
C ARG A 135 -1.15 -16.00 17.46
N LYS A 136 -0.46 -16.72 18.33
CA LYS A 136 -1.00 -17.19 19.62
C LYS A 136 -1.39 -16.05 20.54
N ILE A 137 -0.62 -14.98 20.59
CA ILE A 137 -0.94 -13.77 21.36
C ILE A 137 -2.23 -13.15 20.85
N PHE A 138 -2.32 -12.91 19.55
CA PHE A 138 -3.50 -12.29 18.95
C PHE A 138 -4.73 -13.19 18.95
N ALA A 139 -4.56 -14.50 18.98
CA ALA A 139 -5.64 -15.47 19.16
C ALA A 139 -6.08 -15.64 20.64
N GLY A 140 -5.32 -15.10 21.60
CA GLY A 140 -5.60 -15.25 23.02
C GLY A 140 -5.16 -16.59 23.61
N GLU A 141 -4.43 -17.42 22.87
CA GLU A 141 -3.84 -18.66 23.36
C GLU A 141 -2.69 -18.38 24.34
N ILE A 142 -1.94 -17.29 24.11
CA ILE A 142 -1.00 -16.66 25.04
C ILE A 142 -1.68 -15.39 25.56
N ALA A 143 -2.10 -15.38 26.82
CA ALA A 143 -2.91 -14.31 27.40
C ALA A 143 -2.15 -13.42 28.39
N THR A 144 -1.00 -13.86 28.87
CA THR A 144 -0.18 -13.14 29.86
C THR A 144 1.29 -13.11 29.45
N TRP A 145 2.01 -12.07 29.87
CA TRP A 145 3.40 -11.85 29.44
C TRP A 145 4.37 -12.92 29.98
N ASP A 146 4.13 -13.52 31.13
CA ASP A 146 4.93 -14.65 31.65
C ASP A 146 4.82 -15.92 30.80
N GLN A 147 3.79 -16.02 29.96
CA GLN A 147 3.67 -17.09 28.96
C GLN A 147 4.54 -16.85 27.73
N VAL A 148 4.93 -15.60 27.48
CA VAL A 148 5.90 -15.26 26.43
C VAL A 148 7.33 -15.50 26.91
N ASP A 149 7.65 -15.04 28.12
CA ASP A 149 8.91 -15.26 28.80
C ASP A 149 8.65 -15.40 30.31
N ALA A 150 9.04 -16.54 30.89
CA ALA A 150 8.77 -16.88 32.28
C ALA A 150 9.37 -15.90 33.32
N SER A 151 10.30 -15.02 32.92
CA SER A 151 10.86 -13.99 33.78
C SER A 151 10.03 -12.71 33.83
N LEU A 152 8.97 -12.61 33.02
CA LEU A 152 8.08 -11.47 33.00
C LEU A 152 6.96 -11.60 34.02
N PRO A 153 6.35 -10.49 34.45
CA PRO A 153 5.16 -10.52 35.28
C PRO A 153 3.97 -11.21 34.58
N ALA A 154 3.12 -11.87 35.38
CA ALA A 154 1.87 -12.48 34.89
C ALA A 154 0.79 -11.44 34.64
N GLU A 155 1.14 -10.41 33.90
CA GLU A 155 0.23 -9.34 33.48
C GLU A 155 -0.49 -9.71 32.20
N THR A 156 -1.76 -9.33 32.10
CA THR A 156 -2.58 -9.57 30.91
C THR A 156 -2.01 -8.85 29.69
N ILE A 157 -1.92 -9.55 28.58
CA ILE A 157 -1.59 -8.94 27.28
C ILE A 157 -2.83 -8.25 26.73
N ASN A 158 -2.78 -6.93 26.60
CA ASN A 158 -3.85 -6.14 26.01
C ASN A 158 -3.61 -5.99 24.49
N VAL A 159 -4.48 -6.63 23.70
CA VAL A 159 -4.36 -6.69 22.25
C VAL A 159 -5.14 -5.55 21.61
N TYR A 160 -4.47 -4.74 20.78
CA TYR A 160 -5.05 -3.64 20.03
C TYR A 160 -5.05 -3.94 18.55
N ILE A 161 -6.21 -3.82 17.91
CA ILE A 161 -6.42 -4.14 16.50
C ILE A 161 -7.18 -3.03 15.77
N ARG A 162 -7.21 -3.13 14.47
CA ARG A 162 -8.12 -2.40 13.60
C ARG A 162 -9.36 -3.23 13.31
N ASP A 163 -10.33 -2.62 12.61
CA ASP A 163 -11.51 -3.31 12.10
C ASP A 163 -11.12 -4.59 11.33
N LEU A 164 -11.70 -5.71 11.72
CA LEU A 164 -11.43 -7.04 11.14
C LEU A 164 -11.88 -7.18 9.69
N SER A 165 -12.75 -6.29 9.19
CA SER A 165 -13.14 -6.22 7.78
C SER A 165 -12.26 -5.29 6.95
N GLY A 166 -11.33 -4.56 7.58
CA GLY A 166 -10.48 -3.57 6.95
C GLY A 166 -9.20 -4.13 6.32
N GLY A 167 -8.62 -3.36 5.38
CA GLY A 167 -7.43 -3.75 4.65
C GLY A 167 -6.19 -3.98 5.53
N ALA A 168 -6.06 -3.29 6.66
CA ALA A 168 -4.95 -3.52 7.60
C ALA A 168 -5.01 -4.93 8.21
N TYR A 169 -6.20 -5.36 8.65
CA TYR A 169 -6.35 -6.72 9.16
C TYR A 169 -6.14 -7.78 8.06
N GLU A 170 -6.55 -7.51 6.83
CA GLU A 170 -6.30 -8.42 5.70
C GLU A 170 -4.81 -8.74 5.54
N VAL A 171 -3.92 -7.73 5.67
CA VAL A 171 -2.46 -7.93 5.66
C VAL A 171 -2.02 -8.81 6.83
N PHE A 172 -2.50 -8.50 8.03
CA PHE A 172 -2.14 -9.23 9.24
C PHE A 172 -2.67 -10.67 9.22
N GLN A 173 -3.91 -10.87 8.77
CA GLN A 173 -4.51 -12.19 8.62
C GLN A 173 -3.70 -13.07 7.68
N LYS A 174 -3.36 -12.56 6.49
CA LYS A 174 -2.59 -13.31 5.49
C LYS A 174 -1.20 -13.69 6.00
N SER A 175 -0.53 -12.79 6.70
CA SER A 175 0.88 -12.96 7.08
C SER A 175 1.07 -13.65 8.42
N VAL A 176 0.11 -13.56 9.36
CA VAL A 176 0.25 -14.02 10.75
C VAL A 176 -0.88 -14.94 11.17
N MET A 177 -2.14 -14.51 11.07
CA MET A 177 -3.27 -15.23 11.67
C MET A 177 -3.68 -16.48 10.90
N GLY A 178 -3.56 -16.48 9.56
CA GLY A 178 -4.06 -17.57 8.73
C GLY A 178 -5.55 -17.80 8.95
N GLU A 179 -5.92 -19.00 9.40
CA GLU A 179 -7.30 -19.37 9.74
C GLU A 179 -7.66 -19.09 11.21
N SER A 180 -6.70 -18.65 12.03
CA SER A 180 -6.95 -18.32 13.42
C SER A 180 -7.75 -17.04 13.58
N GLU A 181 -8.67 -17.00 14.52
CA GLU A 181 -9.45 -15.81 14.83
C GLU A 181 -8.74 -14.96 15.90
N VAL A 182 -8.90 -13.64 15.80
CA VAL A 182 -8.43 -12.71 16.82
C VAL A 182 -9.29 -12.88 18.08
N THR A 183 -8.65 -12.83 19.27
CA THR A 183 -9.35 -12.93 20.55
C THR A 183 -10.49 -11.92 20.68
N ALA A 184 -11.61 -12.34 21.23
CA ALA A 184 -12.76 -11.46 21.48
C ALA A 184 -12.46 -10.33 22.48
N SER A 185 -11.41 -10.46 23.30
CA SER A 185 -10.96 -9.42 24.23
C SER A 185 -10.12 -8.31 23.58
N ALA A 186 -9.77 -8.43 22.29
CA ALA A 186 -9.01 -7.41 21.59
C ALA A 186 -9.80 -6.09 21.47
N THR A 187 -9.12 -4.98 21.70
CA THR A 187 -9.69 -3.64 21.55
C THR A 187 -9.53 -3.15 20.11
N GLN A 188 -10.65 -2.87 19.46
CA GLN A 188 -10.66 -2.25 18.14
C GLN A 188 -10.44 -0.75 18.25
N SER A 189 -9.49 -0.25 17.48
CA SER A 189 -9.18 1.19 17.35
C SER A 189 -9.76 1.75 16.06
N ALA A 190 -10.34 2.96 16.12
CA ALA A 190 -11.01 3.60 14.97
C ALA A 190 -10.03 4.05 13.88
N SER A 191 -8.76 4.26 14.23
CA SER A 191 -7.71 4.66 13.29
C SER A 191 -6.36 4.02 13.62
N MET A 192 -5.44 4.05 12.68
CA MET A 192 -4.06 3.57 12.91
C MET A 192 -3.32 4.47 13.91
N THR A 193 -3.62 5.77 13.92
CA THR A 193 -3.10 6.71 14.92
C THR A 193 -3.61 6.37 16.33
N GLU A 194 -4.90 6.09 16.47
CA GLU A 194 -5.48 5.67 17.75
C GLU A 194 -4.89 4.34 18.23
N LEU A 195 -4.70 3.37 17.34
CA LEU A 195 -4.07 2.09 17.68
C LEU A 195 -2.67 2.31 18.26
N ALA A 196 -1.84 3.12 17.59
CA ALA A 196 -0.52 3.46 18.08
C ALA A 196 -0.56 4.20 19.43
N THR A 197 -1.51 5.12 19.61
CA THR A 197 -1.72 5.86 20.87
C THR A 197 -2.14 4.93 22.01
N ASN A 198 -3.02 3.99 21.74
CA ASN A 198 -3.47 3.00 22.75
C ASN A 198 -2.30 2.13 23.24
N ILE A 199 -1.45 1.64 22.32
CA ILE A 199 -0.27 0.87 22.72
C ILE A 199 0.71 1.75 23.50
N ALA A 200 0.93 2.99 23.08
CA ALA A 200 1.83 3.93 23.76
C ALA A 200 1.36 4.29 25.18
N GLY A 201 0.06 4.25 25.44
CA GLY A 201 -0.55 4.52 26.74
C GLY A 201 -0.67 3.30 27.66
N ASP A 202 -0.37 2.11 27.17
CA ASP A 202 -0.56 0.85 27.92
C ASP A 202 0.75 0.04 27.96
N PRO A 203 1.43 -0.04 29.13
CA PRO A 203 2.68 -0.80 29.26
C PRO A 203 2.57 -2.29 28.88
N TRP A 204 1.37 -2.86 28.93
CA TRP A 204 1.09 -4.26 28.63
C TRP A 204 0.44 -4.47 27.26
N GLY A 205 0.36 -3.40 26.47
CA GLY A 205 -0.25 -3.40 25.16
C GLY A 205 0.64 -3.99 24.06
N ILE A 206 -0.02 -4.65 23.12
CA ILE A 206 0.55 -5.09 21.83
C ILE A 206 -0.45 -4.83 20.72
N GLY A 207 0.03 -4.51 19.52
CA GLY A 207 -0.82 -4.32 18.35
C GLY A 207 -0.03 -4.30 17.05
N TYR A 208 -0.74 -4.33 15.92
CA TYR A 208 -0.12 -4.16 14.61
C TYR A 208 -0.29 -2.71 14.13
N ALA A 209 0.68 -1.87 14.44
CA ALA A 209 0.68 -0.50 13.94
C ALA A 209 1.18 -0.44 12.49
N GLY A 210 0.50 0.35 11.64
CA GLY A 210 1.02 0.66 10.32
C GLY A 210 2.41 1.33 10.40
N PHE A 211 3.30 1.02 9.46
CA PHE A 211 4.67 1.52 9.47
C PHE A 211 4.74 3.05 9.59
N GLY A 212 3.88 3.77 8.85
CA GLY A 212 3.82 5.24 8.95
C GLY A 212 3.33 5.74 10.31
N ALA A 213 2.32 5.10 10.91
CA ALA A 213 1.81 5.45 12.22
C ALA A 213 2.82 5.15 13.34
N TYR A 214 3.55 4.04 13.24
CA TYR A 214 4.66 3.71 14.13
C TYR A 214 5.75 4.78 14.11
N ASN A 215 6.22 5.16 12.92
CA ASN A 215 7.24 6.20 12.78
C ASN A 215 6.77 7.56 13.30
N LYS A 216 5.52 7.92 13.03
CA LYS A 216 4.92 9.17 13.52
C LYS A 216 4.81 9.20 15.05
N ALA A 217 4.38 8.09 15.66
CA ALA A 217 4.28 7.98 17.12
C ALA A 217 5.65 8.13 17.81
N ASN A 218 6.71 7.64 17.17
CA ASN A 218 8.08 7.68 17.68
C ASN A 218 8.88 8.92 17.26
N ALA A 219 8.29 9.88 16.53
CA ALA A 219 9.02 11.00 15.92
C ALA A 219 9.73 11.90 16.95
N GLU A 220 9.10 12.17 18.12
CA GLU A 220 9.67 13.01 19.16
C GLU A 220 10.34 12.20 20.28
N LYS A 221 9.75 11.06 20.64
CA LYS A 221 10.18 10.17 21.71
C LYS A 221 9.81 8.75 21.37
N LYS A 222 10.69 7.79 21.65
CA LYS A 222 10.40 6.36 21.51
C LYS A 222 9.33 5.95 22.53
N VAL A 223 8.10 5.76 22.07
CA VAL A 223 6.93 5.31 22.87
C VAL A 223 6.50 3.91 22.48
N LEU A 224 6.84 3.46 21.28
CA LEU A 224 6.59 2.12 20.75
C LEU A 224 7.90 1.41 20.44
N PHE A 225 7.90 0.10 20.60
CA PHE A 225 8.97 -0.79 20.17
C PHE A 225 8.41 -1.79 19.16
N ALA A 226 8.94 -1.75 17.94
CA ALA A 226 8.60 -2.74 16.91
C ALA A 226 9.45 -3.99 17.11
N MET A 227 8.80 -5.11 17.38
CA MET A 227 9.46 -6.41 17.44
C MET A 227 9.90 -6.84 16.04
N LYS A 228 11.08 -7.42 15.94
CA LYS A 228 11.44 -8.21 14.76
C LYS A 228 10.48 -9.38 14.62
N VAL A 229 10.16 -9.74 13.41
CA VAL A 229 9.32 -10.90 13.11
C VAL A 229 10.21 -11.97 12.49
N ASP A 230 10.30 -13.12 13.15
CA ASP A 230 11.21 -14.22 12.77
C ASP A 230 12.67 -13.74 12.58
N GLY A 231 13.11 -12.81 13.43
CA GLY A 231 14.44 -12.22 13.39
C GLY A 231 14.62 -11.08 12.36
N VAL A 232 13.57 -10.75 11.59
CA VAL A 232 13.63 -9.70 10.55
C VAL A 232 13.05 -8.40 11.08
N GLU A 233 13.84 -7.33 11.00
CA GLU A 233 13.44 -5.98 11.41
C GLU A 233 12.53 -5.33 10.37
N ALA A 234 11.53 -4.57 10.83
CA ALA A 234 10.66 -3.77 9.99
C ALA A 234 11.38 -2.50 9.51
N THR A 235 12.30 -2.64 8.56
CA THR A 235 12.95 -1.52 7.85
C THR A 235 12.35 -1.33 6.47
N GLU A 236 12.49 -0.13 5.89
CA GLU A 236 12.04 0.11 4.51
C GLU A 236 12.66 -0.90 3.53
N GLU A 237 13.95 -1.17 3.66
CA GLU A 237 14.67 -2.14 2.82
C GLU A 237 14.07 -3.55 2.91
N ASN A 238 13.85 -4.06 4.14
CA ASN A 238 13.29 -5.38 4.37
C ASN A 238 11.82 -5.48 3.94
N ILE A 239 11.07 -4.39 4.04
CA ILE A 239 9.68 -4.31 3.59
C ILE A 239 9.62 -4.31 2.07
N ILE A 240 10.40 -3.46 1.41
CA ILE A 240 10.43 -3.35 -0.05
C ILE A 240 10.90 -4.67 -0.69
N SER A 241 11.94 -5.30 -0.15
CA SER A 241 12.44 -6.60 -0.63
C SER A 241 11.49 -7.78 -0.36
N GLY A 242 10.52 -7.61 0.57
CA GLY A 242 9.59 -8.67 0.97
C GLY A 242 10.16 -9.66 2.00
N VAL A 243 11.38 -9.44 2.49
CA VAL A 243 11.97 -10.27 3.58
C VAL A 243 11.20 -10.08 4.88
N TYR A 244 10.74 -8.86 5.16
CA TYR A 244 9.76 -8.61 6.21
C TYR A 244 8.37 -9.00 5.72
N THR A 245 7.75 -9.97 6.35
CA THR A 245 6.59 -10.69 5.80
C THR A 245 5.23 -10.01 6.01
N ILE A 246 5.10 -9.12 7.01
CA ILE A 246 3.83 -8.42 7.29
C ILE A 246 3.71 -7.18 6.41
N GLN A 247 3.63 -7.40 5.12
CA GLN A 247 3.54 -6.36 4.09
C GLN A 247 2.75 -6.86 2.87
N ARG A 248 2.29 -5.92 2.05
CA ARG A 248 1.69 -6.19 0.75
C ARG A 248 2.06 -5.11 -0.26
N PRO A 249 2.12 -5.42 -1.56
CA PRO A 249 2.25 -4.41 -2.59
C PRO A 249 0.94 -3.65 -2.75
N VAL A 250 1.07 -2.38 -3.10
CA VAL A 250 -0.02 -1.51 -3.56
C VAL A 250 0.34 -1.09 -4.98
N MET A 251 -0.44 -1.55 -5.95
CA MET A 251 -0.07 -1.52 -7.36
C MET A 251 -1.29 -1.36 -8.27
N PHE A 252 -1.05 -1.03 -9.52
CA PHE A 252 -2.08 -1.13 -10.57
C PHE A 252 -1.54 -1.91 -11.77
N VAL A 253 -2.46 -2.53 -12.48
CA VAL A 253 -2.17 -3.41 -13.62
C VAL A 253 -3.02 -3.04 -14.82
N THR A 254 -2.54 -3.39 -16.00
CA THR A 254 -3.29 -3.28 -17.25
C THR A 254 -3.05 -4.49 -18.13
N GLY A 255 -4.01 -4.82 -18.98
CA GLY A 255 -3.87 -5.78 -20.08
C GLY A 255 -3.89 -5.08 -21.45
N LYS A 256 -3.91 -3.75 -21.48
CA LYS A 256 -3.91 -2.94 -22.69
C LYS A 256 -2.52 -2.38 -22.99
N VAL A 257 -2.29 -2.03 -24.24
CA VAL A 257 -1.15 -1.15 -24.58
C VAL A 257 -1.37 0.20 -23.93
N VAL A 258 -0.37 0.69 -23.21
CA VAL A 258 -0.45 1.98 -22.52
C VAL A 258 -0.36 3.10 -23.56
N SER A 259 -1.39 3.94 -23.61
CA SER A 259 -1.41 5.12 -24.48
C SER A 259 -0.41 6.19 -24.02
N PRO A 260 0.06 7.07 -24.91
CA PRO A 260 0.97 8.18 -24.53
C PRO A 260 0.40 9.08 -23.43
N SER A 261 -0.88 9.37 -23.45
CA SER A 261 -1.55 10.16 -22.40
C SER A 261 -1.62 9.43 -21.06
N ALA A 262 -1.92 8.12 -21.08
CA ALA A 262 -1.88 7.29 -19.88
C ALA A 262 -0.46 7.20 -19.30
N GLN A 263 0.56 7.07 -20.17
CA GLN A 263 1.95 7.07 -19.74
C GLN A 263 2.34 8.39 -19.07
N ALA A 264 1.89 9.52 -19.57
CA ALA A 264 2.16 10.83 -18.97
C ALA A 264 1.58 10.94 -17.55
N PHE A 265 0.37 10.39 -17.31
CA PHE A 265 -0.19 10.32 -15.96
C PHE A 265 0.55 9.31 -15.08
N ILE A 266 0.97 8.16 -15.61
CA ILE A 266 1.80 7.19 -14.90
C ILE A 266 3.12 7.84 -14.47
N ASP A 267 3.78 8.58 -15.35
CA ASP A 267 5.02 9.31 -15.02
C ASP A 267 4.80 10.31 -13.88
N TYR A 268 3.63 10.96 -13.84
CA TYR A 268 3.25 11.85 -12.75
C TYR A 268 3.04 11.09 -11.41
N ILE A 269 2.45 9.89 -11.45
CA ILE A 269 2.33 9.02 -10.27
C ILE A 269 3.72 8.69 -9.71
N PHE A 270 4.71 8.42 -10.57
CA PHE A 270 6.08 8.07 -10.18
C PHE A 270 7.03 9.29 -10.03
N SER A 271 6.48 10.50 -10.00
CA SER A 271 7.22 11.74 -9.73
C SER A 271 7.41 11.98 -8.22
N GLN A 272 8.13 13.06 -7.87
CA GLN A 272 8.25 13.52 -6.48
C GLN A 272 6.87 13.79 -5.86
N THR A 273 5.93 14.36 -6.62
CA THR A 273 4.55 14.58 -6.14
C THR A 273 3.88 13.26 -5.76
N GLY A 274 4.01 12.22 -6.58
CA GLY A 274 3.49 10.90 -6.26
C GLY A 274 4.16 10.28 -5.05
N TYR A 275 5.48 10.41 -4.93
CA TYR A 275 6.24 9.96 -3.76
C TYR A 275 5.70 10.58 -2.46
N ASP A 276 5.52 11.90 -2.45
CA ASP A 276 5.04 12.63 -1.27
C ASP A 276 3.60 12.24 -0.90
N VAL A 277 2.73 12.00 -1.89
CA VAL A 277 1.37 11.53 -1.66
C VAL A 277 1.35 10.12 -1.06
N VAL A 278 2.22 9.22 -1.51
CA VAL A 278 2.36 7.87 -0.95
C VAL A 278 2.78 7.93 0.52
N VAL A 279 3.82 8.72 0.83
CA VAL A 279 4.32 8.90 2.21
C VAL A 279 3.23 9.52 3.11
N LYS A 280 2.51 10.52 2.63
CA LYS A 280 1.40 11.16 3.35
C LYS A 280 0.27 10.17 3.71
N ASN A 281 0.05 9.16 2.88
CA ASN A 281 -0.92 8.11 3.15
C ASN A 281 -0.39 6.99 4.07
N GLY A 282 0.84 7.10 4.58
CA GLY A 282 1.41 6.17 5.54
C GLY A 282 2.01 4.90 4.91
N TYR A 283 2.17 4.88 3.58
CA TYR A 283 2.80 3.77 2.86
C TYR A 283 4.27 4.07 2.54
N ILE A 284 5.01 3.03 2.16
CA ILE A 284 6.41 3.13 1.75
C ILE A 284 6.45 3.17 0.22
N PRO A 285 6.95 4.26 -0.40
CA PRO A 285 7.10 4.30 -1.86
C PRO A 285 8.00 3.15 -2.34
N ALA A 286 7.55 2.43 -3.37
CA ALA A 286 8.31 1.34 -3.99
C ALA A 286 9.15 1.82 -5.20
N PHE A 287 9.40 3.11 -5.28
CA PHE A 287 10.16 3.74 -6.37
C PHE A 287 10.98 4.92 -5.86
N THR A 288 12.01 5.27 -6.63
CA THR A 288 12.75 6.53 -6.48
C THR A 288 12.23 7.51 -7.53
N PRO A 289 11.81 8.73 -7.17
CA PRO A 289 11.36 9.72 -8.14
C PRO A 289 12.43 10.00 -9.19
N ALA A 290 12.04 10.18 -10.44
CA ALA A 290 12.93 10.68 -11.47
C ALA A 290 13.40 12.10 -11.11
N ALA A 291 14.70 12.37 -11.33
CA ALA A 291 15.33 13.65 -11.03
C ALA A 291 14.79 14.80 -11.92
#